data_a03c1c2e09a251584f043e3bf90ff653
#
_entry.id   a03c1c2e09a251584f043e3bf90ff653
#
_cell.length_a   1.000
_cell.length_b   1.000
_cell.length_c   1.000
_cell.angle_alpha   90.00
_cell.angle_beta   90.00
_cell.angle_gamma   90.00
#
_symmetry.space_group_name_H-M   'P 1'
#
loop_
_entity.id
_entity.type
_entity.pdbx_description
1 polymer ?
#
loop_
_entity_poly.entity_id
_entity_poly.type
_entity_poly.pdbx_seq_one_letter_code
_entity_poly.pdbx_strand_id
1 'polypeptide(L)'
;WALTSPNKNFGGLSGIELHADGGFLAVSDMGAFVWIDRDGGELTGTGRIAYMRGQDNELLKGKTEGDSEGLALKNGAAYVSFERRHRIEAFDLSTCGAAARATLVADLPSEIEGTEIRENSGAEALSFGKSLRAGYEQLIDGKSPIVELVPIGNAVTLVEPINTDFDSPLVGMTNRIALGDQSMAGSVVYSLRRNYNPVFGNRLAVEAEYQDAGG
;
A
#
# COMPACT_ATOMS: atom_id res chain seq x y z
N TRP A 1 12.99 7.53 14.12
CA TRP A 1 12.23 7.18 15.34
C TRP A 1 12.09 5.66 15.43
N ALA A 2 12.08 5.11 16.65
CA ALA A 2 11.70 3.73 16.92
C ALA A 2 10.29 3.74 17.52
N LEU A 3 9.34 3.07 16.85
CA LEU A 3 7.98 2.94 17.35
C LEU A 3 7.88 1.70 18.24
N THR A 4 7.45 1.88 19.47
CA THR A 4 7.20 0.79 20.41
C THR A 4 5.85 0.98 21.10
N SER A 5 5.22 -0.11 21.50
CA SER A 5 3.95 -0.07 22.22
C SER A 5 3.87 -1.19 23.23
N PRO A 6 3.28 -0.96 24.42
CA PRO A 6 2.95 -2.03 25.35
C PRO A 6 1.81 -2.92 24.84
N ASN A 7 1.08 -2.50 23.82
CA ASN A 7 0.07 -3.31 23.17
C ASN A 7 0.74 -4.42 22.35
N LYS A 8 0.52 -5.66 22.77
CA LYS A 8 1.10 -6.85 22.11
C LYS A 8 0.64 -7.05 20.65
N ASN A 9 -0.41 -6.36 20.24
CA ASN A 9 -0.93 -6.40 18.88
C ASN A 9 -0.31 -5.29 17.99
N PHE A 10 0.63 -4.49 18.53
CA PHE A 10 1.36 -3.50 17.77
C PHE A 10 2.60 -4.13 17.13
N GLY A 11 2.69 -4.09 15.82
CA GLY A 11 3.82 -4.62 15.05
C GLY A 11 3.37 -5.06 13.66
N GLY A 12 4.32 -5.58 12.87
CA GLY A 12 4.04 -6.05 11.51
C GLY A 12 3.47 -4.93 10.63
N LEU A 13 3.95 -3.69 10.79
CA LEU A 13 3.49 -2.58 9.95
C LEU A 13 4.05 -2.77 8.54
N SER A 14 3.16 -2.85 7.56
CA SER A 14 3.48 -3.11 6.16
C SER A 14 3.28 -1.88 5.28
N GLY A 15 2.13 -1.22 5.34
CA GLY A 15 1.84 0.02 4.60
C GLY A 15 1.68 1.22 5.53
N ILE A 16 2.10 2.42 5.08
CA ILE A 16 1.95 3.67 5.84
C ILE A 16 1.67 4.84 4.90
N GLU A 17 0.72 5.68 5.28
CA GLU A 17 0.35 6.90 4.57
C GLU A 17 0.14 8.07 5.52
N LEU A 18 0.32 9.30 5.00
CA LEU A 18 -0.03 10.52 5.73
C LEU A 18 -1.55 10.67 5.76
N HIS A 19 -2.12 10.68 6.96
CA HIS A 19 -3.56 10.85 7.15
C HIS A 19 -3.97 12.33 7.07
N ALA A 20 -5.24 12.59 6.75
CA ALA A 20 -5.76 13.95 6.54
C ALA A 20 -5.67 14.85 7.78
N ASP A 21 -5.65 14.29 8.99
CA ASP A 21 -5.46 15.01 10.25
C ASP A 21 -4.01 15.39 10.53
N GLY A 22 -3.09 15.02 9.65
CA GLY A 22 -1.65 15.27 9.79
C GLY A 22 -0.88 14.17 10.52
N GLY A 23 -1.56 13.18 11.09
CA GLY A 23 -0.96 11.96 11.61
C GLY A 23 -0.63 10.95 10.51
N PHE A 24 -0.21 9.75 10.90
CA PHE A 24 -0.06 8.64 9.97
C PHE A 24 -1.16 7.60 10.17
N LEU A 25 -1.56 6.98 9.08
CA LEU A 25 -2.29 5.73 9.08
C LEU A 25 -1.36 4.64 8.54
N ALA A 26 -1.25 3.55 9.27
CA ALA A 26 -0.55 2.35 8.82
C ALA A 26 -1.50 1.15 8.83
N VAL A 27 -1.14 0.12 8.07
CA VAL A 27 -1.75 -1.21 8.14
C VAL A 27 -0.75 -2.21 8.71
N SER A 28 -1.26 -3.24 9.35
CA SER A 28 -0.48 -4.32 9.94
C SER A 28 -0.83 -5.64 9.26
N ASP A 29 0.17 -6.49 9.05
CA ASP A 29 0.05 -7.85 8.51
C ASP A 29 -0.91 -8.77 9.31
N MET A 30 -1.46 -8.26 10.41
CA MET A 30 -2.51 -8.90 11.20
C MET A 30 -3.93 -8.40 10.87
N GLY A 31 -4.10 -7.61 9.82
CA GLY A 31 -5.39 -7.06 9.42
C GLY A 31 -5.89 -5.96 10.35
N ALA A 32 -5.03 -5.02 10.70
CA ALA A 32 -5.39 -3.92 11.56
C ALA A 32 -4.95 -2.57 10.98
N PHE A 33 -5.76 -1.54 11.22
CA PHE A 33 -5.37 -0.15 11.08
C PHE A 33 -4.65 0.34 12.32
N VAL A 34 -3.59 1.12 12.14
CA VAL A 34 -2.81 1.77 13.20
C VAL A 34 -2.72 3.26 12.90
N TRP A 35 -3.44 4.06 13.67
CA TRP A 35 -3.30 5.52 13.63
C TRP A 35 -2.15 5.93 14.55
N ILE A 36 -1.29 6.82 14.08
CA ILE A 36 -0.13 7.35 14.79
C ILE A 36 -0.25 8.87 14.80
N ASP A 37 -0.45 9.43 15.98
CA ASP A 37 -0.75 10.85 16.13
C ASP A 37 0.51 11.71 16.01
N ARG A 38 0.37 12.89 15.38
CA ARG A 38 1.42 13.91 15.26
C ARG A 38 0.91 15.28 15.67
N ASP A 39 1.82 16.09 16.20
CA ASP A 39 1.59 17.50 16.49
C ASP A 39 2.81 18.30 16.02
N GLY A 40 2.58 19.37 15.24
CA GLY A 40 3.66 20.20 14.69
C GLY A 40 4.74 19.48 13.89
N GLY A 41 4.45 18.27 13.37
CA GLY A 41 5.41 17.44 12.65
C GLY A 41 6.10 16.36 13.49
N GLU A 42 5.98 16.43 14.81
CA GLU A 42 6.55 15.46 15.75
C GLU A 42 5.53 14.38 16.15
N LEU A 43 6.02 13.17 16.44
CA LEU A 43 5.18 12.09 16.96
C LEU A 43 4.80 12.39 18.42
N THR A 44 3.52 12.32 18.75
CA THR A 44 3.02 12.59 20.11
C THR A 44 3.23 11.42 21.08
N GLY A 45 3.58 10.24 20.55
CA GLY A 45 3.64 9.00 21.34
C GLY A 45 2.26 8.40 21.62
N THR A 46 1.21 8.94 21.00
CA THR A 46 -0.15 8.40 21.08
C THR A 46 -0.62 7.82 19.77
N GLY A 47 -1.63 6.98 19.81
CA GLY A 47 -2.22 6.34 18.65
C GLY A 47 -3.27 5.32 19.04
N ARG A 48 -3.88 4.70 18.05
CA ARG A 48 -4.90 3.66 18.24
C ARG A 48 -4.74 2.55 17.23
N ILE A 49 -5.22 1.36 17.61
CA ILE A 49 -5.26 0.18 16.76
C ILE A 49 -6.70 -0.29 16.65
N ALA A 50 -7.15 -0.64 15.44
CA ALA A 50 -8.45 -1.25 15.23
C ALA A 50 -8.32 -2.33 14.17
N TYR A 51 -8.86 -3.52 14.47
CA TYR A 51 -8.91 -4.61 13.48
C TYR A 51 -9.89 -4.30 12.36
N MET A 52 -9.50 -4.67 11.15
CA MET A 52 -10.30 -4.52 9.95
C MET A 52 -11.50 -5.47 9.97
N ARG A 53 -12.58 -5.05 9.35
CA ARG A 53 -13.80 -5.85 9.19
C ARG A 53 -13.95 -6.24 7.73
N GLY A 54 -14.23 -7.50 7.50
CA GLY A 54 -14.56 -8.02 6.18
C GLY A 54 -15.89 -7.49 5.62
N GLN A 55 -16.24 -7.91 4.44
CA GLN A 55 -17.48 -7.51 3.76
C GLN A 55 -18.73 -7.96 4.52
N ASP A 56 -18.63 -9.04 5.29
CA ASP A 56 -19.66 -9.58 6.19
C ASP A 56 -19.76 -8.82 7.54
N ASN A 57 -18.90 -7.80 7.73
CA ASN A 57 -18.76 -7.03 8.97
C ASN A 57 -18.13 -7.80 10.14
N GLU A 58 -17.66 -9.03 9.93
CA GLU A 58 -16.85 -9.75 10.92
C GLU A 58 -15.41 -9.26 10.89
N LEU A 59 -14.68 -9.44 11.98
CA LEU A 59 -13.25 -9.13 12.00
C LEU A 59 -12.50 -10.10 11.08
N LEU A 60 -11.53 -9.61 10.32
CA LEU A 60 -10.66 -10.46 9.52
C LEU A 60 -9.89 -11.43 10.42
N LYS A 61 -9.88 -12.71 10.05
CA LYS A 61 -9.37 -13.80 10.89
C LYS A 61 -8.01 -14.29 10.41
N GLY A 62 -6.99 -13.93 11.18
CA GLY A 62 -5.61 -14.40 10.94
C GLY A 62 -5.05 -13.95 9.59
N LYS A 63 -3.88 -14.48 9.26
CA LYS A 63 -3.18 -14.09 8.03
C LYS A 63 -3.89 -14.49 6.74
N THR A 64 -4.70 -15.54 6.74
CA THR A 64 -5.42 -15.95 5.52
C THR A 64 -6.37 -14.88 4.97
N GLU A 65 -6.99 -14.10 5.85
CA GLU A 65 -7.95 -13.05 5.48
C GLU A 65 -7.38 -11.64 5.68
N GLY A 66 -6.47 -11.47 6.64
CA GLY A 66 -6.01 -10.18 7.14
C GLY A 66 -4.55 -9.83 6.85
N ASP A 67 -3.84 -10.61 6.04
CA ASP A 67 -2.45 -10.33 5.65
C ASP A 67 -2.40 -9.08 4.76
N SER A 68 -2.53 -7.89 5.40
CA SER A 68 -2.59 -6.61 4.71
C SER A 68 -1.19 -6.03 4.54
N GLU A 69 -0.88 -5.56 3.32
CA GLU A 69 0.46 -5.14 2.94
C GLU A 69 0.52 -3.70 2.45
N GLY A 70 -0.08 -3.38 1.31
CA GLY A 70 -0.08 -2.04 0.76
C GLY A 70 -1.23 -1.18 1.28
N LEU A 71 -0.99 0.13 1.38
CA LEU A 71 -1.99 1.13 1.78
C LEU A 71 -1.94 2.32 0.83
N ALA A 72 -3.10 2.79 0.39
CA ALA A 72 -3.24 4.08 -0.27
C ALA A 72 -4.50 4.79 0.23
N LEU A 73 -4.44 6.11 0.37
CA LEU A 73 -5.56 6.93 0.83
C LEU A 73 -6.10 7.80 -0.29
N LYS A 74 -7.41 7.81 -0.48
CA LYS A 74 -8.09 8.72 -1.40
C LYS A 74 -9.50 9.06 -0.93
N ASN A 75 -9.81 10.35 -0.88
CA ASN A 75 -11.16 10.86 -0.57
C ASN A 75 -11.73 10.29 0.75
N GLY A 76 -10.89 10.13 1.79
CA GLY A 76 -11.30 9.63 3.09
C GLY A 76 -11.50 8.11 3.17
N ALA A 77 -11.22 7.38 2.10
CA ALA A 77 -11.18 5.93 2.09
C ALA A 77 -9.75 5.41 2.11
N ALA A 78 -9.53 4.30 2.83
CA ALA A 78 -8.31 3.52 2.76
C ALA A 78 -8.50 2.36 1.79
N TYR A 79 -7.56 2.23 0.86
CA TYR A 79 -7.44 1.10 -0.04
C TYR A 79 -6.28 0.24 0.45
N VAL A 80 -6.56 -1.03 0.66
CA VAL A 80 -5.63 -1.98 1.26
C VAL A 80 -5.48 -3.18 0.34
N SER A 81 -4.25 -3.55 0.02
CA SER A 81 -3.96 -4.82 -0.63
C SER A 81 -3.72 -5.92 0.39
N PHE A 82 -4.10 -7.13 0.03
CA PHE A 82 -3.96 -8.31 0.86
C PHE A 82 -3.23 -9.41 0.09
N GLU A 83 -2.36 -10.11 0.80
CA GLU A 83 -1.71 -11.32 0.33
C GLU A 83 -2.60 -12.56 0.48
N ARG A 84 -2.09 -13.74 0.12
CA ARG A 84 -2.72 -15.06 0.14
C ARG A 84 -3.97 -15.15 -0.72
N ARG A 85 -4.94 -14.33 -0.47
CA ARG A 85 -6.05 -14.05 -1.36
C ARG A 85 -5.79 -12.65 -1.95
N HIS A 86 -5.03 -12.62 -3.04
CA HIS A 86 -4.60 -11.38 -3.70
C HIS A 86 -5.80 -10.53 -4.11
N ARG A 87 -6.04 -9.44 -3.39
CA ARG A 87 -7.17 -8.54 -3.60
C ARG A 87 -6.88 -7.14 -3.07
N ILE A 88 -7.68 -6.19 -3.51
CA ILE A 88 -7.75 -4.86 -2.92
C ILE A 88 -9.15 -4.65 -2.36
N GLU A 89 -9.24 -4.18 -1.14
CA GLU A 89 -10.46 -3.76 -0.48
C GLU A 89 -10.39 -2.30 -0.07
N ALA A 90 -11.53 -1.61 -0.12
CA ALA A 90 -11.68 -0.21 0.32
C ALA A 90 -12.47 -0.16 1.63
N PHE A 91 -12.08 0.78 2.49
CA PHE A 91 -12.69 1.06 3.80
C PHE A 91 -13.01 2.54 3.90
N ASP A 92 -14.28 2.92 4.02
CA ASP A 92 -14.69 4.32 4.20
C ASP A 92 -14.39 4.77 5.64
N LEU A 93 -13.20 5.31 5.82
CA LEU A 93 -12.75 5.81 7.13
C LEU A 93 -13.37 7.16 7.47
N SER A 94 -13.79 7.93 6.47
CA SER A 94 -14.37 9.27 6.67
C SER A 94 -15.74 9.21 7.33
N THR A 95 -16.54 8.21 6.98
CA THR A 95 -17.90 8.01 7.50
C THR A 95 -17.92 7.08 8.70
N CYS A 96 -17.17 5.97 8.62
CA CYS A 96 -17.26 4.87 9.58
C CYS A 96 -16.06 4.77 10.53
N GLY A 97 -14.95 5.50 10.24
CA GLY A 97 -13.73 5.45 11.05
C GLY A 97 -13.22 4.02 11.22
N ALA A 98 -12.91 3.67 12.47
CA ALA A 98 -12.42 2.33 12.84
C ALA A 98 -13.46 1.21 12.67
N ALA A 99 -14.74 1.53 12.46
CA ALA A 99 -15.81 0.57 12.23
C ALA A 99 -16.09 0.32 10.73
N ALA A 100 -15.29 0.90 9.84
CA ALA A 100 -15.42 0.69 8.41
C ALA A 100 -15.30 -0.79 8.06
N ARG A 101 -16.22 -1.26 7.22
CA ARG A 101 -16.18 -2.61 6.66
C ARG A 101 -15.58 -2.58 5.26
N ALA A 102 -14.97 -3.66 4.87
CA ALA A 102 -14.42 -3.85 3.55
C ALA A 102 -15.48 -3.78 2.45
N THR A 103 -15.10 -3.19 1.34
CA THR A 103 -15.79 -3.31 0.05
C THR A 103 -14.74 -3.79 -0.95
N LEU A 104 -15.00 -4.91 -1.62
CA LEU A 104 -14.09 -5.41 -2.65
C LEU A 104 -13.96 -4.40 -3.78
N VAL A 105 -12.72 -4.04 -4.09
CA VAL A 105 -12.38 -3.17 -5.22
C VAL A 105 -12.02 -4.03 -6.43
N ALA A 106 -11.10 -4.98 -6.24
CA ALA A 106 -10.71 -5.94 -7.27
C ALA A 106 -10.04 -7.17 -6.65
N ASP A 107 -10.23 -8.34 -7.27
CA ASP A 107 -9.30 -9.44 -7.13
C ASP A 107 -8.07 -9.15 -8.02
N LEU A 108 -6.89 -9.36 -7.46
CA LEU A 108 -5.64 -9.14 -8.17
C LEU A 108 -5.18 -10.43 -8.87
N PRO A 109 -4.46 -10.32 -10.02
CA PRO A 109 -3.94 -11.48 -10.71
C PRO A 109 -3.08 -12.37 -9.81
N SER A 110 -3.34 -13.67 -9.82
CA SER A 110 -2.48 -14.70 -9.23
C SER A 110 -1.47 -15.28 -10.23
N GLU A 111 -1.53 -14.83 -11.48
CA GLU A 111 -0.58 -15.17 -12.54
C GLU A 111 -0.33 -13.92 -13.40
N ILE A 112 0.92 -13.62 -13.69
CA ILE A 112 1.33 -12.49 -14.54
C ILE A 112 2.36 -13.02 -15.54
N GLU A 113 2.11 -12.81 -16.82
CA GLU A 113 2.99 -13.24 -17.93
C GLU A 113 3.39 -14.72 -17.85
N GLY A 114 2.45 -15.59 -17.46
CA GLY A 114 2.66 -17.03 -17.32
C GLY A 114 3.44 -17.43 -16.05
N THR A 115 3.72 -16.48 -15.17
CA THR A 115 4.37 -16.72 -13.88
C THR A 115 3.37 -16.65 -12.74
N GLU A 116 3.25 -17.74 -11.97
CA GLU A 116 2.39 -17.78 -10.79
C GLU A 116 2.93 -16.85 -9.69
N ILE A 117 2.06 -16.03 -9.13
CA ILE A 117 2.37 -15.18 -7.97
C ILE A 117 2.21 -16.02 -6.70
N ARG A 118 3.29 -16.07 -5.92
CA ARG A 118 3.28 -16.81 -4.65
C ARG A 118 2.29 -16.17 -3.67
N GLU A 119 1.65 -17.00 -2.86
CA GLU A 119 0.65 -16.54 -1.87
C GLU A 119 1.14 -15.42 -0.95
N ASN A 120 2.43 -15.42 -0.61
CA ASN A 120 3.08 -14.45 0.27
C ASN A 120 4.04 -13.51 -0.48
N SER A 121 3.72 -13.13 -1.69
CA SER A 121 4.50 -12.19 -2.51
C SER A 121 3.56 -11.38 -3.40
N GLY A 122 2.49 -10.90 -2.79
CA GLY A 122 1.44 -10.15 -3.46
C GLY A 122 1.80 -8.69 -3.73
N ALA A 123 0.78 -7.85 -3.79
CA ALA A 123 0.96 -6.42 -3.99
C ALA A 123 1.25 -5.73 -2.66
N GLU A 124 2.51 -5.38 -2.42
CA GLU A 124 2.93 -4.60 -1.24
C GLU A 124 2.84 -3.08 -1.46
N ALA A 125 2.85 -2.63 -2.70
CA ALA A 125 2.88 -1.22 -3.04
C ALA A 125 1.56 -0.75 -3.66
N LEU A 126 0.88 0.21 -3.03
CA LEU A 126 -0.29 0.87 -3.59
C LEU A 126 -0.06 2.36 -3.78
N SER A 127 -0.57 2.93 -4.87
CA SER A 127 -0.61 4.38 -5.03
C SER A 127 -1.77 4.83 -5.90
N PHE A 128 -2.25 6.05 -5.65
CA PHE A 128 -3.17 6.74 -6.53
C PHE A 128 -2.45 7.79 -7.37
N GLY A 129 -2.57 7.64 -8.70
CA GLY A 129 -2.41 8.70 -9.65
C GLY A 129 -3.75 9.04 -10.28
N LYS A 130 -3.86 8.94 -11.61
CA LYS A 130 -5.15 8.98 -12.33
C LYS A 130 -6.01 7.76 -11.97
N SER A 131 -5.39 6.64 -11.71
CA SER A 131 -5.96 5.36 -11.31
C SER A 131 -5.26 4.80 -10.06
N LEU A 132 -5.79 3.73 -9.51
CA LEU A 132 -5.13 2.96 -8.46
C LEU A 132 -4.14 2.00 -9.10
N ARG A 133 -2.89 2.03 -8.66
CA ARG A 133 -1.83 1.11 -9.07
C ARG A 133 -1.42 0.22 -7.92
N ALA A 134 -1.15 -1.03 -8.23
CA ALA A 134 -0.66 -2.03 -7.29
C ALA A 134 0.62 -2.67 -7.83
N GLY A 135 1.70 -2.57 -7.09
CA GLY A 135 3.01 -3.13 -7.42
C GLY A 135 3.31 -4.37 -6.59
N TYR A 136 3.76 -5.43 -7.26
CA TYR A 136 4.05 -6.70 -6.63
C TYR A 136 5.49 -6.77 -6.12
N GLU A 137 5.66 -7.42 -4.97
CA GLU A 137 6.98 -7.75 -4.43
C GLU A 137 7.70 -8.79 -5.30
N GLN A 138 6.97 -9.79 -5.80
CA GLN A 138 7.58 -10.84 -6.61
C GLN A 138 8.17 -10.29 -7.90
N LEU A 139 9.46 -10.55 -8.12
CA LEU A 139 10.11 -10.20 -9.38
C LEU A 139 9.76 -11.21 -10.47
N ILE A 140 9.42 -10.71 -11.65
CA ILE A 140 9.29 -11.47 -12.88
C ILE A 140 10.32 -10.89 -13.87
N ASP A 141 11.24 -11.73 -14.34
CA ASP A 141 12.36 -11.32 -15.20
C ASP A 141 13.16 -10.12 -14.63
N GLY A 142 13.36 -10.11 -13.30
CA GLY A 142 14.09 -9.05 -12.60
C GLY A 142 13.31 -7.75 -12.40
N LYS A 143 12.02 -7.71 -12.69
CA LYS A 143 11.16 -6.53 -12.56
C LYS A 143 10.00 -6.77 -11.60
N SER A 144 9.61 -5.77 -10.84
CA SER A 144 8.37 -5.79 -10.05
C SER A 144 7.18 -5.46 -10.95
N PRO A 145 6.25 -6.38 -11.19
CA PRO A 145 5.06 -6.11 -11.98
C PRO A 145 4.19 -5.04 -11.32
N ILE A 146 3.57 -4.19 -12.13
CA ILE A 146 2.58 -3.22 -11.68
C ILE A 146 1.29 -3.44 -12.46
N VAL A 147 0.19 -3.50 -11.74
CA VAL A 147 -1.15 -3.53 -12.32
C VAL A 147 -1.88 -2.24 -12.03
N GLU A 148 -2.66 -1.79 -12.98
CA GLU A 148 -3.49 -0.60 -12.88
C GLU A 148 -4.97 -1.00 -12.88
N LEU A 149 -5.71 -0.47 -11.93
CA LEU A 149 -7.14 -0.66 -11.84
C LEU A 149 -7.85 0.46 -12.58
N VAL A 150 -8.43 0.13 -13.71
CA VAL A 150 -9.20 1.08 -14.52
C VAL A 150 -10.63 1.17 -13.97
N PRO A 151 -11.18 2.38 -13.74
CA PRO A 151 -12.51 2.55 -13.14
C PRO A 151 -13.67 1.95 -13.95
N ILE A 152 -13.45 1.66 -15.23
CA ILE A 152 -14.48 1.14 -16.14
C ILE A 152 -14.41 -0.37 -16.17
N GLY A 153 -15.38 -1.04 -15.54
CA GLY A 153 -15.61 -2.47 -15.64
C GLY A 153 -14.80 -3.35 -14.69
N ASN A 154 -14.21 -2.80 -13.64
CA ASN A 154 -13.35 -3.54 -12.69
C ASN A 154 -12.19 -4.31 -13.37
N ALA A 155 -11.75 -3.84 -14.52
CA ALA A 155 -10.65 -4.46 -15.23
C ALA A 155 -9.32 -4.14 -14.53
N VAL A 156 -8.52 -5.16 -14.31
CA VAL A 156 -7.12 -5.04 -13.89
C VAL A 156 -6.26 -5.20 -15.13
N THR A 157 -5.47 -4.19 -15.43
CA THR A 157 -4.59 -4.18 -16.59
C THR A 157 -3.14 -4.14 -16.13
N LEU A 158 -2.30 -5.00 -16.68
CA LEU A 158 -0.86 -4.91 -16.51
C LEU A 158 -0.37 -3.62 -17.20
N VAL A 159 0.34 -2.79 -16.47
CA VAL A 159 1.06 -1.64 -17.03
C VAL A 159 2.55 -1.94 -17.05
N GLU A 160 3.31 -1.14 -17.78
CA GLU A 160 4.76 -1.33 -17.80
C GLU A 160 5.33 -1.38 -16.38
N PRO A 161 6.09 -2.43 -16.03
CA PRO A 161 6.70 -2.53 -14.72
C PRO A 161 7.69 -1.37 -14.56
N ILE A 162 7.75 -0.77 -13.38
CA ILE A 162 8.80 0.20 -13.06
C ILE A 162 10.14 -0.51 -13.28
N ASN A 163 10.85 -0.07 -14.31
CA ASN A 163 12.16 -0.61 -14.63
C ASN A 163 13.11 -0.15 -13.54
N THR A 164 13.75 -1.07 -12.86
CA THR A 164 14.65 -0.74 -11.77
C THR A 164 16.01 -1.30 -12.10
N ASP A 165 17.01 -0.44 -12.05
CA ASP A 165 18.41 -0.84 -12.10
C ASP A 165 18.85 -1.65 -10.88
N PHE A 166 17.91 -1.94 -9.97
CA PHE A 166 18.12 -2.72 -8.76
C PHE A 166 17.27 -3.98 -8.77
N ASP A 167 17.91 -5.13 -8.67
CA ASP A 167 17.27 -6.45 -8.48
C ASP A 167 16.59 -6.55 -7.10
N SER A 168 15.78 -5.56 -6.75
CA SER A 168 15.18 -5.46 -5.42
C SER A 168 13.67 -5.32 -5.50
N PRO A 169 12.93 -6.14 -4.74
CA PRO A 169 11.48 -6.08 -4.68
C PRO A 169 10.92 -4.69 -4.36
N LEU A 170 9.80 -4.34 -4.99
CA LEU A 170 9.02 -3.15 -4.70
C LEU A 170 8.14 -3.41 -3.47
N VAL A 171 8.31 -2.62 -2.41
CA VAL A 171 7.62 -2.81 -1.13
C VAL A 171 6.85 -1.57 -0.67
N GLY A 172 6.78 -0.53 -1.49
CA GLY A 172 5.98 0.65 -1.21
C GLY A 172 5.97 1.60 -2.39
N MET A 173 4.88 2.31 -2.56
CA MET A 173 4.71 3.30 -3.62
C MET A 173 3.75 4.40 -3.14
N THR A 174 4.09 5.65 -3.38
CA THR A 174 3.17 6.77 -3.15
C THR A 174 3.27 7.78 -4.29
N ASN A 175 2.18 8.46 -4.56
CA ASN A 175 2.12 9.49 -5.60
C ASN A 175 1.86 10.85 -4.95
N ARG A 176 2.65 11.84 -5.32
CA ARG A 176 2.50 13.23 -4.87
C ARG A 176 2.30 14.14 -6.07
N ILE A 177 1.28 14.99 -6.00
CA ILE A 177 1.11 16.06 -6.98
C ILE A 177 2.30 17.00 -6.82
N ALA A 178 3.07 17.20 -7.89
CA ALA A 178 4.12 18.20 -7.90
C ALA A 178 3.48 19.58 -7.81
N LEU A 179 3.63 20.25 -6.68
CA LEU A 179 3.28 21.65 -6.50
C LEU A 179 4.37 22.51 -7.17
N GLY A 180 4.45 22.46 -8.48
CA GLY A 180 5.21 23.39 -9.30
C GLY A 180 4.32 24.49 -9.86
N ASP A 181 4.94 25.53 -10.43
CA ASP A 181 4.24 26.59 -11.18
C ASP A 181 3.10 25.98 -12.03
N GLN A 182 1.93 26.60 -12.01
CA GLN A 182 0.67 26.08 -12.60
C GLN A 182 0.77 25.65 -14.08
N SER A 183 1.92 25.86 -14.71
CA SER A 183 2.22 25.43 -16.09
C SER A 183 2.75 23.99 -16.21
N MET A 184 3.11 23.33 -15.11
CA MET A 184 3.58 21.92 -15.09
C MET A 184 2.72 21.09 -14.13
N ALA A 185 1.52 20.74 -14.56
CA ALA A 185 0.71 19.78 -13.84
C ALA A 185 1.31 18.38 -14.05
N GLY A 186 1.97 17.87 -13.04
CA GLY A 186 2.54 16.53 -13.04
C GLY A 186 2.47 15.92 -11.65
N SER A 187 2.85 14.68 -11.53
CA SER A 187 2.98 14.01 -10.26
C SER A 187 4.35 13.33 -10.15
N VAL A 188 4.82 13.16 -8.92
CA VAL A 188 6.02 12.38 -8.64
C VAL A 188 5.58 11.09 -7.98
N VAL A 189 5.93 9.97 -8.58
CA VAL A 189 5.78 8.65 -7.97
C VAL A 189 7.06 8.33 -7.23
N TYR A 190 6.95 8.06 -5.94
CA TYR A 190 8.03 7.56 -5.12
C TYR A 190 7.83 6.06 -4.93
N SER A 191 8.85 5.27 -5.23
CA SER A 191 8.87 3.83 -4.99
C SER A 191 9.92 3.47 -3.94
N LEU A 192 9.53 2.61 -3.00
CA LEU A 192 10.40 2.06 -1.98
C LEU A 192 10.73 0.62 -2.36
N ARG A 193 12.03 0.30 -2.35
CA ARG A 193 12.53 -1.04 -2.62
C ARG A 193 13.29 -1.57 -1.43
N ARG A 194 13.16 -2.86 -1.22
CA ARG A 194 13.82 -3.56 -0.12
C ARG A 194 14.57 -4.79 -0.64
N ASN A 195 15.83 -4.89 -0.30
CA ASN A 195 16.61 -6.12 -0.47
C ASN A 195 17.08 -6.58 0.93
N TYR A 196 16.76 -7.80 1.28
CA TYR A 196 17.18 -8.42 2.52
C TYR A 196 18.43 -9.29 2.30
N ASN A 197 19.47 -9.00 3.05
CA ASN A 197 20.66 -9.83 3.11
C ASN A 197 20.84 -10.35 4.54
N PRO A 198 20.92 -11.67 4.76
CA PRO A 198 21.01 -12.25 6.12
C PRO A 198 22.28 -11.84 6.87
N VAL A 199 23.32 -11.37 6.17
CA VAL A 199 24.58 -10.92 6.78
C VAL A 199 24.60 -9.42 7.03
N PHE A 200 24.06 -8.61 6.08
CA PHE A 200 24.13 -7.15 6.10
C PHE A 200 22.80 -6.46 6.46
N GLY A 201 21.73 -7.24 6.68
CA GLY A 201 20.39 -6.74 6.97
C GLY A 201 19.66 -6.20 5.75
N ASN A 202 18.68 -5.32 5.98
CA ASN A 202 17.89 -4.71 4.93
C ASN A 202 18.66 -3.57 4.23
N ARG A 203 18.63 -3.58 2.91
CA ARG A 203 18.98 -2.42 2.08
C ARG A 203 17.68 -1.83 1.54
N LEU A 204 17.54 -0.52 1.69
CA LEU A 204 16.39 0.25 1.19
C LEU A 204 16.88 1.21 0.11
N ALA A 205 16.10 1.34 -0.96
CA ALA A 205 16.27 2.37 -1.98
C ALA A 205 14.93 3.09 -2.17
N VAL A 206 14.99 4.40 -2.35
CA VAL A 206 13.84 5.23 -2.72
C VAL A 206 14.14 5.81 -4.09
N GLU A 207 13.25 5.59 -5.03
CA GLU A 207 13.31 6.16 -6.37
C GLU A 207 12.18 7.17 -6.53
N ALA A 208 12.39 8.19 -7.33
CA ALA A 208 11.40 9.21 -7.64
C ALA A 208 11.32 9.37 -9.16
N GLU A 209 10.13 9.17 -9.70
CA GLU A 209 9.84 9.32 -11.12
C GLU A 209 8.82 10.43 -11.33
N TYR A 210 9.14 11.39 -12.18
CA TYR A 210 8.22 12.44 -12.57
C TYR A 210 7.31 11.95 -13.70
N GLN A 211 6.01 12.09 -13.51
CA GLN A 211 4.98 11.76 -14.51
C GLN A 211 4.29 13.05 -14.97
N ASP A 212 4.43 13.37 -16.26
CA ASP A 212 3.74 14.48 -16.89
C ASP A 212 2.21 14.26 -16.88
N ALA A 213 1.45 15.36 -16.75
CA ALA A 213 -0.01 15.32 -16.80
C ALA A 213 -0.56 14.91 -18.18
N GLY A 214 0.27 14.87 -19.20
CA GLY A 214 -0.07 14.60 -20.60
C GLY A 214 0.16 13.18 -21.10
N GLY A 215 0.57 12.23 -20.23
CA GLY A 215 0.73 10.82 -20.58
C GLY A 215 -0.57 10.02 -20.48
#